data_ae897e303c1711305b773a88aaa38e00
#
_entry.id   ae897e303c1711305b773a88aaa38e00
#
_cell.length_a   1.000
_cell.length_b   1.000
_cell.length_c   1.000
_cell.angle_alpha   90.00
_cell.angle_beta   90.00
_cell.angle_gamma   90.00
#
_symmetry.space_group_name_H-M   'P 1'
#
loop_
_entity.id
_entity.type
_entity.pdbx_description
1 polymer ?
#
loop_
_entity_poly.entity_id
_entity_poly.type
_entity_poly.pdbx_seq_one_letter_code
_entity_poly.pdbx_strand_id
1 'polypeptide(L)'
;MAITLPQFGATRLRSYILRLPLFTRCIIAIIFILWLVSLQSAWDLQKWGGLYPNEIGLQSMYRTNTFPLIHMGFIHMIMNTIALTPLLERFEAEYGTLTTLALFMGPLSTIPALIYTFVERGIFHMNTGVMGASIWVFTLLAMEAIKTYKTNPNFVLGTVHIPTWTTPIILTLFISFLIPHTSFLGHLCGLVFGYGWGLGYLKFLAPPEKILRWIEGKMNLLGRLPHYVSVDQKTYGRYGLLPTTNNPIISPETNIALGFPGQAQRLGP
;
A
#
# COMPACT_ATOMS: atom_id res chain seq x y z
N MET A 1 -6.59 38.19 -1.65
CA MET A 1 -5.47 37.23 -1.71
C MET A 1 -5.92 36.06 -2.60
N ALA A 2 -5.51 36.04 -3.86
CA ALA A 2 -5.94 35.01 -4.80
C ALA A 2 -5.22 33.70 -4.48
N ILE A 3 -5.97 32.66 -4.12
CA ILE A 3 -5.45 31.31 -3.92
C ILE A 3 -5.13 30.77 -5.32
N THR A 4 -3.87 30.81 -5.72
CA THR A 4 -3.41 30.11 -6.93
C THR A 4 -3.42 28.63 -6.65
N LEU A 5 -4.40 27.91 -7.19
CA LEU A 5 -4.43 26.45 -7.20
C LEU A 5 -3.18 25.93 -7.91
N PRO A 6 -2.46 24.94 -7.34
CA PRO A 6 -1.29 24.38 -7.99
C PRO A 6 -1.72 23.80 -9.36
N GLN A 7 -1.10 24.29 -10.42
CA GLN A 7 -1.32 23.74 -11.77
C GLN A 7 -0.81 22.30 -11.79
N PHE A 8 -1.73 21.33 -11.73
CA PHE A 8 -1.45 19.93 -12.02
C PHE A 8 -1.13 19.79 -13.51
N GLY A 9 0.12 20.03 -13.88
CA GLY A 9 0.54 19.87 -15.26
C GLY A 9 0.63 18.39 -15.64
N ALA A 10 0.08 18.02 -16.80
CA ALA A 10 0.15 16.66 -17.36
C ALA A 10 1.58 16.09 -17.38
N THR A 11 2.58 16.95 -17.53
CA THR A 11 4.01 16.62 -17.45
C THR A 11 4.44 16.14 -16.07
N ARG A 12 3.91 16.72 -14.97
CA ARG A 12 4.20 16.29 -13.60
C ARG A 12 3.60 14.93 -13.31
N LEU A 13 2.35 14.70 -13.71
CA LEU A 13 1.68 13.41 -13.56
C LEU A 13 2.41 12.31 -14.34
N ARG A 14 2.77 12.58 -15.59
CA ARG A 14 3.57 11.66 -16.41
C ARG A 14 4.91 11.33 -15.75
N SER A 15 5.63 12.34 -15.26
CA SER A 15 6.91 12.14 -14.57
C SER A 15 6.76 11.33 -13.29
N TYR A 16 5.68 11.53 -12.55
CA TYR A 16 5.36 10.75 -11.35
C TYR A 16 5.12 9.28 -11.70
N ILE A 17 4.21 8.99 -12.66
CA ILE A 17 3.90 7.62 -13.08
C ILE A 17 5.16 6.90 -13.61
N LEU A 18 6.01 7.61 -14.36
CA LEU A 18 7.24 7.04 -14.91
C LEU A 18 8.33 6.77 -13.86
N ARG A 19 8.21 7.30 -12.64
CA ARG A 19 9.14 7.05 -11.52
C ARG A 19 8.68 5.97 -10.56
N LEU A 20 7.42 5.54 -10.67
CA LEU A 20 6.88 4.50 -9.78
C LEU A 20 7.75 3.23 -9.82
N PRO A 21 7.96 2.57 -8.67
CA PRO A 21 8.62 1.27 -8.61
C PRO A 21 7.87 0.21 -9.42
N LEU A 22 8.56 -0.86 -9.77
CA LEU A 22 8.09 -1.85 -10.74
C LEU A 22 6.78 -2.52 -10.35
N PHE A 23 6.69 -3.06 -9.13
CA PHE A 23 5.49 -3.76 -8.67
C PHE A 23 4.28 -2.82 -8.61
N THR A 24 4.47 -1.64 -8.04
CA THR A 24 3.42 -0.60 -7.95
C THR A 24 2.88 -0.25 -9.33
N ARG A 25 3.74 -0.04 -10.30
CA ARG A 25 3.37 0.23 -11.69
C ARG A 25 2.60 -0.92 -12.31
N CYS A 26 3.09 -2.17 -12.12
CA CYS A 26 2.43 -3.36 -12.63
C CYS A 26 1.03 -3.55 -12.04
N ILE A 27 0.87 -3.39 -10.73
CA ILE A 27 -0.43 -3.54 -10.08
C ILE A 27 -1.45 -2.52 -10.59
N ILE A 28 -1.06 -1.25 -10.71
CA ILE A 28 -1.94 -0.20 -11.25
C ILE A 28 -2.36 -0.53 -12.69
N ALA A 29 -1.41 -0.97 -13.53
CA ALA A 29 -1.69 -1.37 -14.90
C ALA A 29 -2.63 -2.58 -14.95
N ILE A 30 -2.41 -3.60 -14.10
CA ILE A 30 -3.26 -4.79 -14.02
C ILE A 30 -4.68 -4.41 -13.58
N ILE A 31 -4.84 -3.59 -12.56
CA ILE A 31 -6.15 -3.10 -12.10
C ILE A 31 -6.90 -2.41 -13.24
N PHE A 32 -6.21 -1.52 -13.98
CA PHE A 32 -6.82 -0.81 -15.10
C PHE A 32 -7.20 -1.77 -16.25
N ILE A 33 -6.31 -2.70 -16.62
CA ILE A 33 -6.58 -3.71 -17.66
C ILE A 33 -7.77 -4.60 -17.26
N LEU A 34 -7.79 -5.10 -16.03
CA LEU A 34 -8.90 -5.94 -15.55
C LEU A 34 -10.22 -5.16 -15.52
N TRP A 35 -10.18 -3.88 -15.17
CA TRP A 35 -11.36 -3.04 -15.27
C TRP A 35 -11.83 -2.91 -16.73
N LEU A 36 -10.94 -2.68 -17.70
CA LEU A 36 -11.30 -2.67 -19.11
C LEU A 36 -11.88 -4.02 -19.57
N VAL A 37 -11.28 -5.14 -19.14
CA VAL A 37 -11.79 -6.48 -19.42
C VAL A 37 -13.18 -6.69 -18.81
N SER A 38 -13.49 -6.08 -17.67
CA SER A 38 -14.81 -6.19 -17.04
C SER A 38 -15.94 -5.48 -17.81
N LEU A 39 -15.61 -4.64 -18.81
CA LEU A 39 -16.62 -3.94 -19.63
C LEU A 39 -17.24 -4.83 -20.72
N GLN A 40 -16.62 -5.95 -21.05
CA GLN A 40 -17.16 -6.90 -22.01
C GLN A 40 -18.24 -7.81 -21.35
N SER A 41 -19.13 -8.39 -22.13
CA SER A 41 -20.27 -9.22 -21.67
C SER A 41 -20.06 -10.73 -21.81
N ALA A 42 -18.97 -11.17 -22.47
CA ALA A 42 -18.74 -12.57 -22.76
C ALA A 42 -18.33 -13.38 -21.52
N TRP A 43 -17.74 -12.74 -20.52
CA TRP A 43 -17.25 -13.37 -19.31
C TRP A 43 -17.45 -12.44 -18.11
N ASP A 44 -18.10 -12.95 -17.08
CA ASP A 44 -18.30 -12.20 -15.82
C ASP A 44 -17.05 -12.29 -14.95
N LEU A 45 -16.16 -11.32 -15.13
CA LEU A 45 -14.91 -11.19 -14.40
C LEU A 45 -15.15 -10.99 -12.89
N GLN A 46 -16.19 -10.24 -12.53
CA GLN A 46 -16.50 -9.95 -11.12
C GLN A 46 -16.95 -11.21 -10.40
N LYS A 47 -17.80 -12.02 -11.01
CA LYS A 47 -18.21 -13.31 -10.47
C LYS A 47 -17.05 -14.31 -10.42
N TRP A 48 -16.17 -14.32 -11.43
CA TRP A 48 -15.01 -15.21 -11.45
C TRP A 48 -14.01 -14.89 -10.34
N GLY A 49 -13.62 -13.64 -10.15
CA GLY A 49 -12.48 -13.28 -9.32
C GLY A 49 -12.82 -12.53 -8.04
N GLY A 50 -14.10 -12.16 -7.81
CA GLY A 50 -14.56 -11.58 -6.54
C GLY A 50 -14.52 -12.61 -5.40
N LEU A 51 -14.38 -12.12 -4.18
CA LEU A 51 -14.37 -12.95 -2.97
C LEU A 51 -15.81 -13.13 -2.48
N TYR A 52 -16.37 -14.31 -2.70
CA TYR A 52 -17.69 -14.73 -2.20
C TYR A 52 -17.49 -15.81 -1.14
N PRO A 53 -17.86 -15.59 0.12
CA PRO A 53 -17.54 -16.50 1.23
C PRO A 53 -17.97 -17.95 1.02
N ASN A 54 -19.16 -18.17 0.43
CA ASN A 54 -19.68 -19.53 0.17
C ASN A 54 -18.97 -20.25 -0.97
N GLU A 55 -18.26 -19.51 -1.82
CA GLU A 55 -17.56 -20.07 -2.97
C GLU A 55 -16.08 -20.36 -2.67
N ILE A 56 -15.59 -20.08 -1.45
CA ILE A 56 -14.21 -20.33 -1.09
C ILE A 56 -14.01 -21.81 -0.72
N GLY A 57 -13.17 -22.48 -1.50
CA GLY A 57 -12.72 -23.85 -1.34
C GLY A 57 -11.34 -24.04 -1.97
N LEU A 58 -10.80 -25.26 -1.93
CA LEU A 58 -9.45 -25.54 -2.43
C LEU A 58 -9.23 -25.13 -3.90
N GLN A 59 -10.24 -25.36 -4.75
CA GLN A 59 -10.17 -25.02 -6.19
C GLN A 59 -10.35 -23.53 -6.47
N SER A 60 -10.91 -22.77 -5.54
CA SER A 60 -11.24 -21.34 -5.67
C SER A 60 -10.38 -20.43 -4.77
N MET A 61 -9.33 -20.97 -4.16
CA MET A 61 -8.40 -20.20 -3.31
C MET A 61 -7.74 -19.01 -4.05
N TYR A 62 -7.64 -19.08 -5.39
CA TYR A 62 -7.15 -17.96 -6.20
C TYR A 62 -7.95 -16.67 -5.95
N ARG A 63 -9.23 -16.76 -5.60
CA ARG A 63 -10.10 -15.61 -5.29
C ARG A 63 -9.57 -14.77 -4.14
N THR A 64 -8.85 -15.37 -3.20
CA THR A 64 -8.22 -14.64 -2.09
C THR A 64 -7.10 -13.69 -2.53
N ASN A 65 -6.61 -13.86 -3.77
CA ASN A 65 -5.56 -13.03 -4.37
C ASN A 65 -6.05 -12.22 -5.58
N THR A 66 -7.17 -12.60 -6.21
CA THR A 66 -7.70 -11.88 -7.38
C THR A 66 -8.69 -10.79 -7.02
N PHE A 67 -9.46 -10.94 -5.93
CA PHE A 67 -10.50 -9.97 -5.57
C PHE A 67 -10.00 -8.53 -5.35
N PRO A 68 -8.75 -8.28 -4.86
CA PRO A 68 -8.27 -6.92 -4.72
C PRO A 68 -8.00 -6.23 -6.06
N LEU A 69 -7.81 -7.00 -7.12
CA LEU A 69 -7.52 -6.48 -8.46
C LEU A 69 -8.77 -6.12 -9.26
N ILE A 70 -9.95 -6.63 -8.84
CA ILE A 70 -11.21 -6.49 -9.56
C ILE A 70 -12.05 -5.40 -8.93
N HIS A 71 -12.70 -4.58 -9.76
CA HIS A 71 -13.48 -3.43 -9.32
C HIS A 71 -14.86 -3.42 -9.97
N MET A 72 -15.90 -3.07 -9.19
CA MET A 72 -17.28 -3.03 -9.67
C MET A 72 -17.56 -1.93 -10.70
N GLY A 73 -16.81 -0.82 -10.67
CA GLY A 73 -17.07 0.30 -11.56
C GLY A 73 -15.89 1.28 -11.63
N PHE A 74 -15.98 2.21 -12.57
CA PHE A 74 -14.92 3.19 -12.86
C PHE A 74 -14.54 4.04 -11.63
N ILE A 75 -15.52 4.63 -10.98
CA ILE A 75 -15.26 5.50 -9.80
C ILE A 75 -14.59 4.69 -8.69
N HIS A 76 -15.07 3.46 -8.43
CA HIS A 76 -14.47 2.58 -7.43
C HIS A 76 -13.02 2.24 -7.77
N MET A 77 -12.73 1.91 -9.04
CA MET A 77 -11.38 1.65 -9.52
C MET A 77 -10.45 2.86 -9.37
N ILE A 78 -10.90 4.06 -9.80
CA ILE A 78 -10.09 5.29 -9.72
C ILE A 78 -9.79 5.65 -8.26
N MET A 79 -10.79 5.64 -7.38
CA MET A 79 -10.60 5.99 -5.96
C MET A 79 -9.62 5.04 -5.28
N ASN A 80 -9.76 3.73 -5.53
CA ASN A 80 -8.81 2.74 -5.02
C ASN A 80 -7.39 2.95 -5.57
N THR A 81 -7.26 3.19 -6.87
CA THR A 81 -5.96 3.40 -7.51
C THR A 81 -5.25 4.64 -6.96
N ILE A 82 -5.97 5.77 -6.83
CA ILE A 82 -5.41 7.01 -6.27
C ILE A 82 -4.95 6.79 -4.83
N ALA A 83 -5.75 6.11 -4.01
CA ALA A 83 -5.41 5.85 -2.61
C ALA A 83 -4.27 4.82 -2.47
N LEU A 84 -4.27 3.77 -3.29
CA LEU A 84 -3.29 2.68 -3.22
C LEU A 84 -1.90 3.13 -3.69
N THR A 85 -1.81 3.91 -4.78
CA THR A 85 -0.55 4.23 -5.45
C THR A 85 0.54 4.75 -4.50
N PRO A 86 0.34 5.85 -3.74
CA PRO A 86 1.38 6.38 -2.86
C PRO A 86 1.73 5.45 -1.70
N LEU A 87 0.77 4.67 -1.21
CA LEU A 87 0.98 3.71 -0.13
C LEU A 87 1.81 2.52 -0.60
N LEU A 88 1.50 1.99 -1.78
CA LEU A 88 2.18 0.85 -2.37
C LEU A 88 3.60 1.22 -2.84
N GLU A 89 3.77 2.40 -3.48
CA GLU A 89 5.07 2.97 -3.83
C GLU A 89 5.98 3.02 -2.61
N ARG A 90 5.48 3.56 -1.50
CA ARG A 90 6.23 3.65 -0.26
C ARG A 90 6.58 2.29 0.31
N PHE A 91 5.63 1.36 0.33
CA PHE A 91 5.86 0.00 0.80
C PHE A 91 6.91 -0.72 -0.05
N GLU A 92 6.82 -0.63 -1.38
CA GLU A 92 7.78 -1.25 -2.29
C GLU A 92 9.19 -0.66 -2.15
N ALA A 93 9.30 0.67 -2.02
CA ALA A 93 10.57 1.34 -1.77
C ALA A 93 11.18 0.92 -0.41
N GLU A 94 10.35 0.64 0.58
CA GLU A 94 10.79 0.24 1.92
C GLU A 94 11.20 -1.24 1.99
N TYR A 95 10.44 -2.14 1.35
CA TYR A 95 10.64 -3.59 1.49
C TYR A 95 11.32 -4.26 0.28
N GLY A 96 11.37 -3.59 -0.85
CA GLY A 96 11.86 -4.11 -2.13
C GLY A 96 10.79 -4.82 -2.96
N THR A 97 11.01 -4.89 -4.27
CA THR A 97 10.03 -5.39 -5.26
C THR A 97 9.64 -6.84 -5.02
N LEU A 98 10.59 -7.75 -4.80
CA LEU A 98 10.29 -9.18 -4.57
C LEU A 98 9.53 -9.41 -3.28
N THR A 99 9.90 -8.71 -2.20
CA THR A 99 9.18 -8.80 -0.93
C THR A 99 7.75 -8.33 -1.10
N THR A 100 7.56 -7.21 -1.76
CA THR A 100 6.24 -6.64 -2.01
C THR A 100 5.39 -7.59 -2.85
N LEU A 101 5.94 -8.15 -3.93
CA LEU A 101 5.28 -9.15 -4.75
C LEU A 101 4.84 -10.37 -3.91
N ALA A 102 5.76 -10.97 -3.15
CA ALA A 102 5.48 -12.15 -2.35
C ALA A 102 4.41 -11.88 -1.28
N LEU A 103 4.43 -10.71 -0.64
CA LEU A 103 3.49 -10.35 0.39
C LEU A 103 2.09 -10.03 -0.18
N PHE A 104 2.00 -9.25 -1.25
CA PHE A 104 0.72 -8.85 -1.83
C PHE A 104 0.03 -9.97 -2.60
N MET A 105 0.81 -10.84 -3.29
CA MET A 105 0.27 -12.04 -3.94
C MET A 105 0.16 -13.25 -2.98
N GLY A 106 0.37 -13.03 -1.70
CA GLY A 106 0.30 -14.04 -0.66
C GLY A 106 -0.42 -13.50 0.59
N PRO A 107 0.28 -13.40 1.73
CA PRO A 107 -0.36 -13.20 3.04
C PRO A 107 -1.15 -11.89 3.17
N LEU A 108 -0.75 -10.78 2.52
CA LEU A 108 -1.46 -9.50 2.59
C LEU A 108 -2.83 -9.52 1.88
N SER A 109 -3.06 -10.49 1.01
CA SER A 109 -4.37 -10.72 0.38
C SER A 109 -5.08 -11.89 1.03
N THR A 110 -4.40 -13.04 1.13
CA THR A 110 -5.01 -14.30 1.56
C THR A 110 -5.49 -14.27 3.00
N ILE A 111 -4.69 -13.77 3.95
CA ILE A 111 -5.07 -13.80 5.36
C ILE A 111 -6.27 -12.89 5.65
N PRO A 112 -6.31 -11.62 5.24
CA PRO A 112 -7.49 -10.79 5.42
C PRO A 112 -8.74 -11.35 4.70
N ALA A 113 -8.57 -11.97 3.51
CA ALA A 113 -9.67 -12.63 2.80
C ALA A 113 -10.25 -13.82 3.57
N LEU A 114 -9.39 -14.65 4.19
CA LEU A 114 -9.81 -15.76 5.02
C LEU A 114 -10.49 -15.30 6.31
N ILE A 115 -9.98 -14.24 6.95
CA ILE A 115 -10.65 -13.61 8.10
C ILE A 115 -12.03 -13.11 7.70
N TYR A 116 -12.13 -12.40 6.57
CA TYR A 116 -13.40 -11.94 6.03
C TYR A 116 -14.38 -13.10 5.82
N THR A 117 -13.93 -14.14 5.12
CA THR A 117 -14.73 -15.34 4.81
C THR A 117 -15.21 -16.04 6.10
N PHE A 118 -14.34 -16.15 7.10
CA PHE A 118 -14.68 -16.76 8.39
C PHE A 118 -15.74 -15.94 9.14
N VAL A 119 -15.58 -14.63 9.20
CA VAL A 119 -16.55 -13.75 9.91
C VAL A 119 -17.89 -13.70 9.18
N GLU A 120 -17.85 -13.47 7.85
CA GLU A 120 -19.07 -13.30 7.04
C GLU A 120 -19.90 -14.61 7.00
N ARG A 121 -19.24 -15.73 6.68
CA ARG A 121 -19.90 -17.03 6.56
C ARG A 121 -20.10 -17.72 7.92
N GLY A 122 -19.08 -17.69 8.79
CA GLY A 122 -19.07 -18.46 10.04
C GLY A 122 -19.80 -17.79 11.19
N ILE A 123 -19.74 -16.45 11.27
CA ILE A 123 -20.35 -15.69 12.38
C ILE A 123 -21.68 -15.07 11.95
N PHE A 124 -21.69 -14.35 10.83
CA PHE A 124 -22.89 -13.65 10.35
C PHE A 124 -23.83 -14.52 9.51
N HIS A 125 -23.36 -15.68 9.08
CA HIS A 125 -24.09 -16.59 8.16
C HIS A 125 -24.54 -15.90 6.88
N MET A 126 -23.74 -14.96 6.38
CA MET A 126 -23.98 -14.17 5.18
C MET A 126 -23.04 -14.61 4.04
N ASN A 127 -23.31 -14.15 2.83
CA ASN A 127 -22.49 -14.41 1.64
C ASN A 127 -22.29 -13.14 0.82
N THR A 128 -21.93 -12.06 1.48
CA THR A 128 -21.70 -10.77 0.80
C THR A 128 -20.37 -10.85 0.04
N GLY A 129 -20.43 -10.68 -1.28
CA GLY A 129 -19.23 -10.63 -2.12
C GLY A 129 -18.47 -9.34 -1.94
N VAL A 130 -17.13 -9.42 -1.90
CA VAL A 130 -16.27 -8.23 -1.87
C VAL A 130 -15.23 -8.26 -2.98
N MET A 131 -14.89 -7.07 -3.48
CA MET A 131 -13.86 -6.86 -4.49
C MET A 131 -13.32 -5.44 -4.40
N GLY A 132 -12.09 -5.23 -4.86
CA GLY A 132 -11.41 -3.94 -4.85
C GLY A 132 -10.17 -3.91 -3.99
N ALA A 133 -9.24 -3.04 -4.37
CA ALA A 133 -7.95 -2.88 -3.71
C ALA A 133 -8.05 -2.19 -2.32
N SER A 134 -9.24 -1.82 -1.88
CA SER A 134 -9.44 -1.14 -0.60
C SER A 134 -8.91 -1.92 0.59
N ILE A 135 -8.96 -3.26 0.55
CA ILE A 135 -8.37 -4.09 1.60
C ILE A 135 -6.86 -3.83 1.75
N TRP A 136 -6.14 -3.67 0.64
CA TRP A 136 -4.73 -3.30 0.64
C TRP A 136 -4.51 -1.85 1.11
N VAL A 137 -5.39 -0.93 0.67
CA VAL A 137 -5.34 0.47 1.11
C VAL A 137 -5.44 0.56 2.62
N PHE A 138 -6.45 -0.07 3.23
CA PHE A 138 -6.64 -0.03 4.68
C PHE A 138 -5.57 -0.80 5.45
N THR A 139 -5.05 -1.90 4.89
CA THR A 139 -3.89 -2.61 5.45
C THR A 139 -2.67 -1.68 5.51
N LEU A 140 -2.34 -1.01 4.41
CA LEU A 140 -1.19 -0.10 4.35
C LEU A 140 -1.39 1.15 5.22
N LEU A 141 -2.60 1.72 5.25
CA LEU A 141 -2.92 2.85 6.13
C LEU A 141 -2.71 2.50 7.60
N ALA A 142 -3.16 1.32 8.03
CA ALA A 142 -2.95 0.86 9.41
C ALA A 142 -1.46 0.65 9.73
N MET A 143 -0.69 0.09 8.80
CA MET A 143 0.77 -0.05 8.93
C MET A 143 1.44 1.32 9.11
N GLU A 144 1.10 2.28 8.24
CA GLU A 144 1.67 3.63 8.29
C GLU A 144 1.23 4.40 9.54
N ALA A 145 -0.01 4.23 9.99
CA ALA A 145 -0.52 4.87 11.19
C ALA A 145 0.25 4.43 12.45
N ILE A 146 0.61 3.12 12.56
CA ILE A 146 1.44 2.62 13.67
C ILE A 146 2.86 3.15 13.60
N LYS A 147 3.45 3.23 12.39
CA LYS A 147 4.80 3.83 12.22
C LYS A 147 4.78 5.31 12.63
N THR A 148 3.79 6.05 12.14
CA THR A 148 3.64 7.47 12.44
C THR A 148 3.37 7.71 13.92
N TYR A 149 2.55 6.87 14.56
CA TYR A 149 2.26 6.96 15.99
C TYR A 149 3.51 6.88 16.87
N LYS A 150 4.51 6.08 16.49
CA LYS A 150 5.78 5.97 17.24
C LYS A 150 6.59 7.24 17.26
N THR A 151 6.41 8.11 16.30
CA THR A 151 7.16 9.37 16.14
C THR A 151 6.29 10.59 16.38
N ASN A 152 5.04 10.57 15.92
CA ASN A 152 4.02 11.59 16.11
C ASN A 152 2.76 10.95 16.66
N PRO A 153 2.63 10.81 17.98
CA PRO A 153 1.53 10.08 18.60
C PRO A 153 0.16 10.71 18.37
N ASN A 154 0.10 12.02 18.18
CA ASN A 154 -1.17 12.73 18.01
C ASN A 154 -1.22 13.51 16.70
N PHE A 155 -2.33 13.39 16.02
CA PHE A 155 -2.73 14.27 14.93
C PHE A 155 -3.59 15.40 15.52
N VAL A 156 -3.20 16.66 15.28
CA VAL A 156 -3.88 17.84 15.86
C VAL A 156 -4.81 18.45 14.82
N LEU A 157 -6.10 18.50 15.13
CA LEU A 157 -7.12 19.16 14.32
C LEU A 157 -7.75 20.29 15.15
N GLY A 158 -7.28 21.53 14.94
CA GLY A 158 -7.66 22.65 15.80
C GLY A 158 -7.19 22.45 17.24
N THR A 159 -8.12 22.32 18.18
CA THR A 159 -7.86 22.04 19.61
C THR A 159 -7.94 20.54 19.96
N VAL A 160 -8.35 19.71 19.02
CA VAL A 160 -8.56 18.26 19.26
C VAL A 160 -7.30 17.48 18.93
N HIS A 161 -6.85 16.68 19.89
CA HIS A 161 -5.73 15.76 19.74
C HIS A 161 -6.26 14.34 19.46
N ILE A 162 -6.07 13.86 18.24
CA ILE A 162 -6.52 12.53 17.81
C ILE A 162 -5.30 11.61 17.78
N PRO A 163 -5.29 10.47 18.51
CA PRO A 163 -4.19 9.52 18.40
C PRO A 163 -3.99 9.06 16.96
N THR A 164 -2.77 9.18 16.43
CA THR A 164 -2.49 8.92 15.01
C THR A 164 -2.90 7.50 14.58
N TRP A 165 -2.76 6.50 15.47
CA TRP A 165 -3.14 5.14 15.18
C TRP A 165 -4.65 4.96 14.93
N THR A 166 -5.51 5.88 15.41
CA THR A 166 -6.97 5.80 15.20
C THR A 166 -7.42 6.35 13.86
N THR A 167 -6.57 7.10 13.17
CA THR A 167 -6.94 7.76 11.90
C THR A 167 -7.46 6.80 10.82
N PRO A 168 -6.90 5.58 10.61
CA PRO A 168 -7.46 4.66 9.64
C PRO A 168 -8.84 4.11 10.05
N ILE A 169 -9.11 3.96 11.36
CA ILE A 169 -10.41 3.52 11.86
C ILE A 169 -11.46 4.60 11.57
N ILE A 170 -11.14 5.85 11.90
CA ILE A 170 -12.02 7.00 11.63
C ILE A 170 -12.31 7.10 10.13
N LEU A 171 -11.28 6.96 9.29
CA LEU A 171 -11.43 6.98 7.83
C LEU A 171 -12.32 5.83 7.33
N THR A 172 -12.17 4.62 7.91
CA THR A 172 -13.00 3.47 7.56
C THR A 172 -14.48 3.73 7.86
N LEU A 173 -14.79 4.25 9.05
CA LEU A 173 -16.15 4.62 9.43
C LEU A 173 -16.70 5.70 8.49
N PHE A 174 -15.91 6.73 8.21
CA PHE A 174 -16.30 7.83 7.33
C PHE A 174 -16.60 7.35 5.91
N ILE A 175 -15.72 6.53 5.31
CA ILE A 175 -15.92 6.00 3.96
C ILE A 175 -17.13 5.06 3.90
N SER A 176 -17.30 4.20 4.90
CA SER A 176 -18.43 3.26 4.95
C SER A 176 -19.78 3.98 5.10
N PHE A 177 -19.79 5.13 5.76
CA PHE A 177 -20.98 5.98 5.84
C PHE A 177 -21.24 6.77 4.55
N LEU A 178 -20.18 7.28 3.91
CA LEU A 178 -20.30 8.19 2.77
C LEU A 178 -20.51 7.44 1.44
N ILE A 179 -19.92 6.27 1.27
CA ILE A 179 -19.93 5.54 0.01
C ILE A 179 -20.75 4.25 0.17
N PRO A 180 -22.00 4.22 -0.36
CA PRO A 180 -22.81 3.00 -0.34
C PRO A 180 -22.11 1.82 -1.02
N HIS A 181 -22.47 0.61 -0.61
CA HIS A 181 -21.95 -0.64 -1.17
C HIS A 181 -20.44 -0.90 -0.93
N THR A 182 -19.79 -0.16 -0.02
CA THR A 182 -18.46 -0.54 0.44
C THR A 182 -18.56 -1.57 1.58
N SER A 183 -17.67 -2.56 1.58
CA SER A 183 -17.67 -3.56 2.65
C SER A 183 -16.91 -3.04 3.87
N PHE A 184 -17.64 -2.57 4.88
CA PHE A 184 -17.05 -2.18 6.17
C PHE A 184 -16.22 -3.32 6.78
N LEU A 185 -16.75 -4.55 6.77
CA LEU A 185 -16.04 -5.71 7.28
C LEU A 185 -14.75 -6.00 6.50
N GLY A 186 -14.77 -5.86 5.17
CA GLY A 186 -13.57 -6.01 4.34
C GLY A 186 -12.47 -5.00 4.70
N HIS A 187 -12.85 -3.74 4.90
CA HIS A 187 -11.92 -2.70 5.35
C HIS A 187 -11.37 -3.00 6.75
N LEU A 188 -12.23 -3.46 7.67
CA LEU A 188 -11.83 -3.83 9.02
C LEU A 188 -10.84 -5.00 9.04
N CYS A 189 -11.04 -6.03 8.19
CA CYS A 189 -10.09 -7.13 8.05
C CYS A 189 -8.71 -6.64 7.57
N GLY A 190 -8.69 -5.69 6.62
CA GLY A 190 -7.45 -5.03 6.19
C GLY A 190 -6.78 -4.27 7.34
N LEU A 191 -7.53 -3.48 8.12
CA LEU A 191 -7.02 -2.74 9.26
C LEU A 191 -6.40 -3.66 10.31
N VAL A 192 -7.11 -4.72 10.73
CA VAL A 192 -6.63 -5.65 11.75
C VAL A 192 -5.30 -6.28 11.34
N PHE A 193 -5.22 -6.72 10.09
CA PHE A 193 -3.97 -7.28 9.56
C PHE A 193 -2.85 -6.21 9.50
N GLY A 194 -3.17 -5.01 9.05
CA GLY A 194 -2.23 -3.90 8.95
C GLY A 194 -1.68 -3.46 10.31
N TYR A 195 -2.52 -3.41 11.34
CA TYR A 195 -2.08 -3.15 12.71
C TYR A 195 -1.15 -4.26 13.23
N GLY A 196 -1.52 -5.53 13.02
CA GLY A 196 -0.67 -6.66 13.39
C GLY A 196 0.72 -6.58 12.74
N TRP A 197 0.78 -6.20 11.46
CA TRP A 197 2.05 -5.98 10.77
C TRP A 197 2.82 -4.77 11.32
N GLY A 198 2.18 -3.62 11.47
CA GLY A 198 2.78 -2.38 11.97
C GLY A 198 3.34 -2.52 13.40
N LEU A 199 2.69 -3.32 14.25
CA LEU A 199 3.14 -3.68 15.58
C LEU A 199 4.29 -4.72 15.57
N GLY A 200 4.54 -5.35 14.42
CA GLY A 200 5.65 -6.29 14.24
C GLY A 200 5.30 -7.77 14.41
N TYR A 201 4.06 -8.10 14.80
CA TYR A 201 3.64 -9.48 15.05
C TYR A 201 3.64 -10.36 13.80
N LEU A 202 3.48 -9.78 12.61
CA LEU A 202 3.35 -10.51 11.35
C LEU A 202 4.59 -10.41 10.45
N LYS A 203 5.68 -9.83 10.92
CA LYS A 203 6.91 -9.66 10.12
C LYS A 203 7.56 -10.97 9.69
N PHE A 204 7.31 -12.06 10.39
CA PHE A 204 7.77 -13.39 10.02
C PHE A 204 7.20 -13.91 8.69
N LEU A 205 6.12 -13.30 8.20
CA LEU A 205 5.55 -13.61 6.89
C LEU A 205 6.39 -13.08 5.72
N ALA A 206 7.29 -12.14 5.98
CA ALA A 206 8.19 -11.63 4.95
C ALA A 206 9.22 -12.70 4.57
N PRO A 207 9.50 -12.88 3.26
CA PRO A 207 10.53 -13.82 2.81
C PRO A 207 11.89 -13.47 3.39
N PRO A 208 12.73 -14.48 3.74
CA PRO A 208 14.08 -14.24 4.22
C PRO A 208 14.94 -13.54 3.16
N GLU A 209 15.67 -12.50 3.56
CA GLU A 209 16.52 -11.73 2.63
C GLU A 209 17.55 -12.58 1.90
N LYS A 210 18.08 -13.64 2.54
CA LYS A 210 19.04 -14.56 1.92
C LYS A 210 18.47 -15.23 0.66
N ILE A 211 17.19 -15.62 0.71
CA ILE A 211 16.50 -16.22 -0.44
C ILE A 211 16.28 -15.16 -1.53
N LEU A 212 15.87 -13.96 -1.14
CA LEU A 212 15.63 -12.86 -2.08
C LEU A 212 16.91 -12.47 -2.81
N ARG A 213 18.04 -12.30 -2.12
CA ARG A 213 19.35 -12.01 -2.71
C ARG A 213 19.81 -13.12 -3.67
N TRP A 214 19.55 -14.37 -3.32
CA TRP A 214 19.87 -15.49 -4.20
C TRP A 214 19.05 -15.42 -5.51
N ILE A 215 17.74 -15.14 -5.43
CA ILE A 215 16.88 -14.97 -6.61
C ILE A 215 17.35 -13.79 -7.46
N GLU A 216 17.59 -12.63 -6.82
CA GLU A 216 18.07 -11.41 -7.50
C GLU A 216 19.35 -11.65 -8.27
N GLY A 217 20.34 -12.29 -7.63
CA GLY A 217 21.64 -12.62 -8.25
C GLY A 217 21.52 -13.64 -9.38
N LYS A 218 20.72 -14.71 -9.16
CA LYS A 218 20.56 -15.77 -10.16
C LYS A 218 19.86 -15.28 -11.43
N MET A 219 18.89 -14.38 -11.30
CA MET A 219 18.07 -13.87 -12.42
C MET A 219 18.61 -12.54 -12.97
N ASN A 220 19.63 -11.93 -12.33
CA ASN A 220 20.12 -10.59 -12.66
C ASN A 220 18.97 -9.55 -12.79
N LEU A 221 18.06 -9.53 -11.80
CA LEU A 221 16.83 -8.72 -11.87
C LEU A 221 17.14 -7.23 -11.91
N LEU A 222 18.12 -6.77 -11.13
CA LEU A 222 18.51 -5.37 -11.09
C LEU A 222 18.99 -4.85 -12.46
N GLY A 223 19.76 -5.68 -13.20
CA GLY A 223 20.25 -5.30 -14.52
C GLY A 223 19.20 -5.42 -15.65
N ARG A 224 18.13 -6.19 -15.45
CA ARG A 224 17.14 -6.49 -16.51
C ARG A 224 15.84 -5.71 -16.38
N LEU A 225 15.42 -5.37 -15.15
CA LEU A 225 14.11 -4.78 -14.90
C LEU A 225 14.25 -3.31 -14.49
N PRO A 226 13.76 -2.37 -15.30
CA PRO A 226 13.74 -0.95 -14.93
C PRO A 226 12.81 -0.72 -13.73
N HIS A 227 13.21 0.21 -12.86
CA HIS A 227 12.45 0.57 -11.64
C HIS A 227 12.29 -0.56 -10.60
N TYR A 228 13.07 -1.63 -10.75
CA TYR A 228 13.14 -2.69 -9.76
C TYR A 228 13.87 -2.18 -8.50
N VAL A 229 13.29 -2.40 -7.33
CA VAL A 229 13.88 -2.08 -6.03
C VAL A 229 14.45 -3.35 -5.42
N SER A 230 15.78 -3.47 -5.40
CA SER A 230 16.46 -4.65 -4.86
C SER A 230 16.47 -4.66 -3.33
N VAL A 231 16.85 -5.81 -2.74
CA VAL A 231 17.06 -5.94 -1.30
C VAL A 231 18.12 -4.94 -0.78
N ASP A 232 19.11 -4.60 -1.59
CA ASP A 232 20.17 -3.65 -1.21
C ASP A 232 19.75 -2.18 -1.37
N GLN A 233 18.82 -1.90 -2.26
CA GLN A 233 18.31 -0.54 -2.52
C GLN A 233 17.12 -0.17 -1.63
N LYS A 234 16.49 -1.15 -0.98
CA LYS A 234 15.36 -0.89 -0.09
C LYS A 234 15.73 0.08 1.03
N THR A 235 14.79 0.92 1.39
CA THR A 235 15.00 2.00 2.36
C THR A 235 14.32 1.73 3.71
N TYR A 236 14.23 0.47 4.12
CA TYR A 236 13.61 0.08 5.38
C TYR A 236 14.08 0.97 6.54
N GLY A 237 13.12 1.62 7.18
CA GLY A 237 13.39 2.54 8.30
C GLY A 237 13.92 3.93 7.93
N ARG A 238 14.21 4.22 6.65
CA ARG A 238 14.65 5.56 6.20
C ARG A 238 13.50 6.51 5.86
N TYR A 239 12.34 6.01 5.50
CA TYR A 239 11.13 6.81 5.35
C TYR A 239 10.45 6.95 6.71
N GLY A 240 11.09 7.71 7.60
CA GLY A 240 10.39 8.30 8.72
C GLY A 240 9.54 9.44 8.17
N LEU A 241 8.24 9.38 8.45
CA LEU A 241 7.30 10.49 8.37
C LEU A 241 7.06 11.10 6.98
N LEU A 242 5.80 11.23 6.62
CA LEU A 242 5.33 12.28 5.73
C LEU A 242 5.98 13.60 6.17
N PRO A 243 6.46 14.47 5.26
CA PRO A 243 6.95 15.77 5.65
C PRO A 243 5.81 16.56 6.31
N THR A 244 5.67 16.37 7.62
CA THR A 244 4.92 17.30 8.44
C THR A 244 5.83 18.50 8.58
N THR A 245 5.47 19.58 7.91
CA THR A 245 6.01 20.90 8.09
C THR A 245 6.41 21.11 9.56
N ASN A 246 7.70 21.47 9.76
CA ASN A 246 8.23 22.06 10.98
C ASN A 246 8.74 21.16 12.12
N ASN A 247 9.49 20.07 11.82
CA ASN A 247 10.45 19.62 12.83
C ASN A 247 11.88 19.66 12.24
N PRO A 248 12.83 20.32 12.92
CA PRO A 248 14.23 20.24 12.54
C PRO A 248 14.67 18.78 12.63
N ILE A 249 15.26 18.29 11.55
CA ILE A 249 15.87 16.96 11.48
C ILE A 249 16.95 16.90 12.56
N ILE A 250 16.68 16.20 13.65
CA ILE A 250 17.73 15.77 14.56
C ILE A 250 18.38 14.56 13.85
N SER A 251 19.46 14.85 13.15
CA SER A 251 20.36 13.83 12.63
C SER A 251 20.94 13.08 13.83
N PRO A 252 20.90 11.73 13.90
CA PRO A 252 21.77 11.02 14.81
C PRO A 252 23.19 11.30 14.34
N GLU A 253 23.98 11.94 15.19
CA GLU A 253 25.43 12.11 14.99
C GLU A 253 26.08 10.74 14.84
N THR A 254 26.28 10.30 13.63
CA THR A 254 27.34 9.37 13.30
C THR A 254 28.57 10.19 12.97
N ASN A 255 29.42 10.36 13.96
CA ASN A 255 30.80 10.83 13.79
C ASN A 255 31.54 9.86 12.85
N ILE A 256 31.44 10.10 11.55
CA ILE A 256 32.42 9.62 10.59
C ILE A 256 33.02 10.87 9.97
N ALA A 257 34.16 11.27 10.52
CA ALA A 257 35.04 12.27 9.94
C ALA A 257 35.58 11.71 8.61
N LEU A 258 34.85 11.96 7.52
CA LEU A 258 35.42 11.93 6.18
C LEU A 258 35.92 13.34 5.89
N GLY A 259 37.20 13.57 6.18
CA GLY A 259 37.91 14.75 5.80
C GLY A 259 37.94 14.90 4.29
N PHE A 260 37.15 15.81 3.78
CA PHE A 260 37.37 16.39 2.45
C PHE A 260 38.24 17.63 2.62
N PRO A 261 39.47 17.67 2.08
CA PRO A 261 40.24 18.89 2.01
C PRO A 261 39.74 19.70 0.81
N GLY A 262 38.69 20.45 1.00
CA GLY A 262 38.19 21.40 0.03
C GLY A 262 38.01 22.76 0.73
N GLN A 263 38.95 23.71 0.54
CA GLN A 263 38.78 25.07 0.96
C GLN A 263 37.59 25.70 0.23
N ALA A 264 36.59 26.11 1.01
CA ALA A 264 35.53 26.96 0.50
C ALA A 264 36.14 28.35 0.12
N GLN A 265 36.28 28.60 -1.16
CA GLN A 265 36.55 29.98 -1.63
C GLN A 265 35.27 30.81 -1.48
N ARG A 266 35.31 31.77 -0.58
CA ARG A 266 34.34 32.86 -0.55
C ARG A 266 34.52 33.66 -1.85
N LEU A 267 33.48 33.71 -2.68
CA LEU A 267 33.35 34.74 -3.70
C LEU A 267 32.99 36.05 -2.97
N GLY A 268 33.92 36.97 -2.93
CA GLY A 268 33.75 38.30 -2.40
C GLY A 268 32.90 39.19 -3.29
N PRO A 269 32.63 40.44 -2.82
CA PRO A 269 31.55 41.32 -3.27
C PRO A 269 31.61 41.68 -4.74
#